data_5f0299215408a8ec3882233cf53887a1
#
_entry.id   5f0299215408a8ec3882233cf53887a1
#
_cell.length_a   1.000
_cell.length_b   1.000
_cell.length_c   1.000
_cell.angle_alpha   90.00
_cell.angle_beta   90.00
_cell.angle_gamma   90.00
#
_symmetry.space_group_name_H-M   'P 1'
#
loop_
_entity.id
_entity.type
_entity.pdbx_description
1 polymer ?
#
loop_
_entity_poly.entity_id
_entity_poly.type
_entity_poly.pdbx_seq_one_letter_code
_entity_poly.pdbx_strand_id
1 'polypeptide(L)'
;MRLTATALACAALAAAASASAKDKPAAAPPAVYRAVVDCRGIADAAQRLACFDRTVGEMAKAGEQQDLVVLDREAMRETRKGLFGFTLPKLKLFGGGSDDDQEVTEIESTISGIRTADDGMPVFTIADGAKWKQTEGRNVYPKVGDPIRIRKATLGSYMANVNKRAAVRVTRLN
;
A
#
# COMPACT_ATOMS: atom_id res chain seq x y z
N MET A 1 -79.03 1.63 -6.34
CA MET A 1 -78.01 2.16 -7.24
C MET A 1 -76.66 1.88 -6.55
N ARG A 2 -75.87 1.01 -7.14
CA ARG A 2 -74.57 0.51 -6.59
C ARG A 2 -73.44 1.14 -7.39
N LEU A 3 -72.57 1.94 -6.71
CA LEU A 3 -71.35 2.44 -7.27
C LEU A 3 -70.20 1.60 -6.76
N THR A 4 -69.56 0.87 -7.68
CA THR A 4 -68.31 0.13 -7.45
C THR A 4 -67.13 1.00 -7.78
N ALA A 5 -66.31 1.29 -6.77
CA ALA A 5 -65.01 1.99 -6.93
C ALA A 5 -63.91 0.97 -7.17
N THR A 6 -63.34 1.01 -8.36
CA THR A 6 -62.14 0.21 -8.75
C THR A 6 -60.88 0.97 -8.33
N ALA A 7 -60.12 0.41 -7.39
CA ALA A 7 -58.81 0.89 -7.01
C ALA A 7 -57.73 0.31 -7.94
N LEU A 8 -57.06 1.18 -8.70
CA LEU A 8 -55.84 0.83 -9.48
C LEU A 8 -54.65 0.85 -8.54
N ALA A 9 -54.05 -0.30 -8.31
CA ALA A 9 -52.75 -0.41 -7.64
C ALA A 9 -51.63 -0.32 -8.68
N CYS A 10 -50.91 0.81 -8.69
CA CYS A 10 -49.62 0.97 -9.43
C CYS A 10 -48.50 0.34 -8.65
N ALA A 11 -48.05 -0.85 -9.05
CA ALA A 11 -46.82 -1.44 -8.57
C ALA A 11 -45.64 -0.88 -9.38
N ALA A 12 -44.88 0.02 -8.77
CA ALA A 12 -43.60 0.51 -9.31
C ALA A 12 -42.48 -0.51 -9.01
N LEU A 13 -42.05 -1.25 -10.05
CA LEU A 13 -40.83 -2.08 -9.97
C LEU A 13 -39.62 -1.12 -10.01
N ALA A 14 -38.96 -0.96 -8.88
CA ALA A 14 -37.63 -0.34 -8.81
C ALA A 14 -36.57 -1.36 -9.23
N ALA A 15 -36.11 -1.28 -10.46
CA ALA A 15 -34.96 -2.05 -10.95
C ALA A 15 -33.70 -1.44 -10.33
N ALA A 16 -33.14 -2.10 -9.30
CA ALA A 16 -31.83 -1.80 -8.76
C ALA A 16 -30.75 -2.23 -9.77
N ALA A 17 -30.22 -1.27 -10.52
CA ALA A 17 -29.06 -1.49 -11.36
C ALA A 17 -27.82 -1.69 -10.45
N SER A 18 -27.43 -2.94 -10.26
CA SER A 18 -26.16 -3.29 -9.63
C SER A 18 -25.03 -2.81 -10.55
N ALA A 19 -24.40 -1.69 -10.22
CA ALA A 19 -23.17 -1.24 -10.85
C ALA A 19 -22.06 -2.25 -10.48
N SER A 20 -21.79 -3.23 -11.36
CA SER A 20 -20.59 -4.05 -11.27
C SER A 20 -19.38 -3.13 -11.40
N ALA A 21 -18.65 -2.94 -10.30
CA ALA A 21 -17.31 -2.36 -10.35
C ALA A 21 -16.49 -3.24 -11.29
N LYS A 22 -16.12 -2.70 -12.46
CA LYS A 22 -15.19 -3.37 -13.38
C LYS A 22 -13.85 -3.45 -12.69
N ASP A 23 -13.50 -4.62 -12.18
CA ASP A 23 -12.15 -4.95 -11.75
C ASP A 23 -11.20 -4.64 -12.91
N LYS A 24 -10.30 -3.70 -12.70
CA LYS A 24 -9.29 -3.36 -13.69
C LYS A 24 -8.40 -4.58 -13.88
N PRO A 25 -8.25 -5.10 -15.11
CA PRO A 25 -7.46 -6.31 -15.32
C PRO A 25 -6.04 -6.09 -14.78
N ALA A 26 -5.57 -7.03 -13.96
CA ALA A 26 -4.20 -7.06 -13.48
C ALA A 26 -3.23 -6.98 -14.67
N ALA A 27 -2.15 -6.22 -14.54
CA ALA A 27 -1.14 -6.13 -15.58
C ALA A 27 -0.62 -7.55 -15.90
N ALA A 28 -0.49 -7.86 -17.20
CA ALA A 28 0.02 -9.16 -17.62
C ALA A 28 1.44 -9.37 -17.07
N PRO A 29 1.79 -10.59 -16.62
CA PRO A 29 3.14 -10.88 -16.17
C PRO A 29 4.19 -10.56 -17.25
N PRO A 30 5.44 -10.24 -16.87
CA PRO A 30 6.53 -9.99 -17.82
C PRO A 30 6.69 -11.13 -18.84
N ALA A 31 7.09 -10.81 -20.06
CA ALA A 31 7.21 -11.79 -21.15
C ALA A 31 8.21 -12.91 -20.79
N VAL A 32 9.33 -12.57 -20.21
CA VAL A 32 10.36 -13.53 -19.75
C VAL A 32 9.83 -14.51 -18.71
N TYR A 33 8.96 -14.05 -17.78
CA TYR A 33 8.30 -14.92 -16.83
C TYR A 33 7.30 -15.87 -17.50
N ARG A 34 6.48 -15.37 -18.43
CA ARG A 34 5.52 -16.18 -19.18
C ARG A 34 6.23 -17.25 -20.00
N ALA A 35 7.34 -16.91 -20.66
CA ALA A 35 8.13 -17.88 -21.43
C ALA A 35 8.57 -19.09 -20.59
N VAL A 36 9.01 -18.85 -19.34
CA VAL A 36 9.34 -19.95 -18.41
C VAL A 36 8.12 -20.81 -18.08
N VAL A 37 6.98 -20.16 -17.79
CA VAL A 37 5.72 -20.87 -17.45
C VAL A 37 5.22 -21.70 -18.62
N ASP A 38 5.32 -21.21 -19.84
CA ASP A 38 4.86 -21.88 -21.06
C ASP A 38 5.62 -23.19 -21.34
N CYS A 39 6.87 -23.31 -20.91
CA CYS A 39 7.64 -24.56 -21.02
C CYS A 39 6.94 -25.75 -20.35
N ARG A 40 6.10 -25.54 -19.34
CA ARG A 40 5.34 -26.58 -18.64
C ARG A 40 4.38 -27.33 -19.57
N GLY A 41 3.93 -26.71 -20.64
CA GLY A 41 3.02 -27.29 -21.63
C GLY A 41 3.66 -28.28 -22.59
N ILE A 42 5.00 -28.40 -22.61
CA ILE A 42 5.74 -29.32 -23.49
C ILE A 42 5.66 -30.72 -22.93
N ALA A 43 5.07 -31.65 -23.70
CA ALA A 43 4.88 -33.05 -23.27
C ALA A 43 6.19 -33.82 -23.19
N ASP A 44 7.08 -33.63 -24.19
CA ASP A 44 8.39 -34.30 -24.22
C ASP A 44 9.32 -33.75 -23.14
N ALA A 45 9.89 -34.64 -22.31
CA ALA A 45 10.70 -34.27 -21.17
C ALA A 45 12.02 -33.58 -21.56
N ALA A 46 12.68 -34.06 -22.63
CA ALA A 46 13.96 -33.50 -23.07
C ALA A 46 13.77 -32.09 -23.67
N GLN A 47 12.73 -31.90 -24.47
CA GLN A 47 12.38 -30.59 -25.04
C GLN A 47 11.93 -29.63 -23.96
N ARG A 48 11.17 -30.09 -22.96
CA ARG A 48 10.75 -29.28 -21.82
C ARG A 48 11.95 -28.81 -21.02
N LEU A 49 12.92 -29.68 -20.73
CA LEU A 49 14.14 -29.32 -20.04
C LEU A 49 14.93 -28.25 -20.82
N ALA A 50 15.16 -28.48 -22.12
CA ALA A 50 15.84 -27.52 -22.98
C ALA A 50 15.12 -26.16 -23.04
N CYS A 51 13.78 -26.18 -23.00
CA CYS A 51 12.99 -24.96 -22.92
C CYS A 51 13.25 -24.21 -21.61
N PHE A 52 13.20 -24.90 -20.46
CA PHE A 52 13.48 -24.28 -19.16
C PHE A 52 14.90 -23.72 -19.10
N ASP A 53 15.90 -24.48 -19.51
CA ASP A 53 17.31 -24.04 -19.47
C ASP A 53 17.49 -22.73 -20.24
N ARG A 54 16.93 -22.63 -21.44
CA ARG A 54 16.98 -21.43 -22.25
C ARG A 54 16.23 -20.26 -21.59
N THR A 55 14.96 -20.45 -21.22
CA THR A 55 14.11 -19.36 -20.75
C THR A 55 14.51 -18.88 -19.36
N VAL A 56 15.02 -19.74 -18.49
CA VAL A 56 15.62 -19.35 -17.20
C VAL A 56 16.88 -18.52 -17.43
N GLY A 57 17.72 -18.90 -18.40
CA GLY A 57 18.89 -18.11 -18.78
C GLY A 57 18.51 -16.70 -19.27
N GLU A 58 17.47 -16.59 -20.09
CA GLU A 58 16.93 -15.29 -20.55
C GLU A 58 16.38 -14.45 -19.38
N MET A 59 15.67 -15.08 -18.44
CA MET A 59 15.15 -14.42 -17.24
C MET A 59 16.28 -13.94 -16.32
N ALA A 60 17.33 -14.74 -16.12
CA ALA A 60 18.50 -14.34 -15.34
C ALA A 60 19.21 -13.15 -15.98
N LYS A 61 19.41 -13.16 -17.30
CA LYS A 61 20.00 -12.05 -18.04
C LYS A 61 19.16 -10.76 -17.94
N ALA A 62 17.83 -10.87 -18.01
CA ALA A 62 16.96 -9.72 -17.80
C ALA A 62 17.07 -9.14 -16.38
N GLY A 63 17.29 -9.98 -15.36
CA GLY A 63 17.59 -9.57 -13.99
C GLY A 63 18.92 -8.81 -13.88
N GLU A 64 19.98 -9.33 -14.49
CA GLU A 64 21.30 -8.66 -14.53
C GLU A 64 21.26 -7.31 -15.23
N GLN A 65 20.46 -7.18 -16.29
CA GLN A 65 20.25 -5.94 -17.04
C GLN A 65 19.29 -4.97 -16.35
N GLN A 66 18.72 -5.35 -15.21
CA GLN A 66 17.69 -4.58 -14.47
C GLN A 66 16.38 -4.36 -15.26
N ASP A 67 16.15 -5.11 -16.35
CA ASP A 67 14.90 -5.13 -17.10
C ASP A 67 13.81 -5.92 -16.37
N LEU A 68 14.22 -6.84 -15.47
CA LEU A 68 13.36 -7.59 -14.58
C LEU A 68 13.81 -7.41 -13.14
N VAL A 69 12.92 -6.90 -12.29
CA VAL A 69 13.13 -6.84 -10.84
C VAL A 69 12.13 -7.78 -10.18
N VAL A 70 12.62 -8.77 -9.44
CA VAL A 70 11.79 -9.69 -8.65
C VAL A 70 11.77 -9.19 -7.22
N LEU A 71 10.60 -8.75 -6.75
CA LEU A 71 10.37 -8.31 -5.39
C LEU A 71 9.35 -9.23 -4.74
N ASP A 72 9.64 -9.71 -3.55
CA ASP A 72 8.63 -10.38 -2.75
C ASP A 72 7.72 -9.37 -2.03
N ARG A 73 6.62 -9.87 -1.46
CA ARG A 73 5.65 -9.01 -0.77
C ARG A 73 6.23 -8.33 0.46
N GLU A 74 7.16 -8.97 1.15
CA GLU A 74 7.76 -8.42 2.36
C GLU A 74 8.69 -7.26 2.01
N ALA A 75 9.57 -7.43 1.01
CA ALA A 75 10.42 -6.36 0.50
C ALA A 75 9.61 -5.15 0.02
N MET A 76 8.47 -5.38 -0.66
CA MET A 76 7.54 -4.32 -1.07
C MET A 76 6.91 -3.61 0.13
N ARG A 77 6.50 -4.37 1.16
CA ARG A 77 5.91 -3.81 2.38
C ARG A 77 6.91 -2.95 3.13
N GLU A 78 8.13 -3.44 3.31
CA GLU A 78 9.19 -2.67 3.98
C GLU A 78 9.54 -1.39 3.21
N THR A 79 9.65 -1.46 1.90
CA THR A 79 9.85 -0.25 1.06
C THR A 79 8.71 0.75 1.27
N ARG A 80 7.45 0.30 1.29
CA ARG A 80 6.30 1.19 1.53
C ARG A 80 6.29 1.78 2.94
N LYS A 81 6.66 1.00 3.96
CA LYS A 81 6.84 1.54 5.33
C LYS A 81 7.91 2.63 5.35
N GLY A 82 9.04 2.40 4.70
CA GLY A 82 10.09 3.40 4.58
C GLY A 82 9.64 4.70 3.89
N LEU A 83 8.65 4.64 3.01
CA LEU A 83 8.07 5.79 2.32
C LEU A 83 6.85 6.40 3.04
N PHE A 84 6.40 5.80 4.14
CA PHE A 84 5.26 6.29 4.90
C PHE A 84 5.48 7.72 5.40
N GLY A 85 4.52 8.60 5.14
CA GLY A 85 4.59 10.00 5.53
C GLY A 85 5.17 10.95 4.48
N PHE A 86 5.74 10.44 3.39
CA PHE A 86 6.08 11.27 2.25
C PHE A 86 4.87 11.50 1.34
N THR A 87 4.73 12.73 0.85
CA THR A 87 3.77 13.06 -0.20
C THR A 87 4.37 12.66 -1.55
N LEU A 88 4.26 11.39 -1.90
CA LEU A 88 4.68 10.94 -3.23
C LEU A 88 3.58 11.25 -4.25
N PRO A 89 3.94 11.72 -5.47
CA PRO A 89 2.99 11.74 -6.55
C PRO A 89 2.46 10.31 -6.76
N LYS A 90 1.17 10.16 -7.07
CA LYS A 90 0.55 8.84 -7.33
C LYS A 90 1.15 8.19 -8.58
N LEU A 91 2.39 7.77 -8.48
CA LEU A 91 3.04 6.97 -9.51
C LEU A 91 2.58 5.52 -9.32
N LYS A 92 2.00 4.96 -10.37
CA LYS A 92 1.69 3.53 -10.45
C LYS A 92 2.99 2.73 -10.63
N LEU A 93 3.86 2.76 -9.65
CA LEU A 93 5.18 2.13 -9.69
C LEU A 93 5.12 0.61 -9.66
N PHE A 94 4.01 0.05 -9.20
CA PHE A 94 3.84 -1.38 -9.05
C PHE A 94 2.51 -1.78 -9.70
N GLY A 95 2.58 -2.55 -10.77
CA GLY A 95 1.42 -2.93 -11.57
C GLY A 95 0.22 -3.41 -10.78
N GLY A 96 -0.91 -2.79 -11.04
CA GLY A 96 -2.24 -3.36 -11.14
C GLY A 96 -2.84 -4.20 -10.01
N GLY A 97 -2.55 -3.96 -8.73
CA GLY A 97 -3.43 -4.33 -7.64
C GLY A 97 -4.31 -3.12 -7.26
N SER A 98 -5.47 -3.33 -6.68
CA SER A 98 -6.24 -2.26 -6.08
C SER A 98 -5.33 -1.52 -5.08
N ASP A 99 -5.04 -0.25 -5.36
CA ASP A 99 -4.09 0.56 -4.58
C ASP A 99 -4.49 0.67 -3.09
N ASP A 100 -5.75 0.37 -2.78
CA ASP A 100 -6.32 0.47 -1.42
C ASP A 100 -5.93 -0.70 -0.50
N ASP A 101 -5.74 -1.92 -1.03
CA ASP A 101 -5.46 -3.11 -0.20
C ASP A 101 -4.01 -3.20 0.29
N GLN A 102 -3.12 -2.30 -0.15
CA GLN A 102 -1.69 -2.34 0.15
C GLN A 102 -1.14 -1.00 0.65
N GLU A 103 -2.00 0.00 0.85
CA GLU A 103 -1.56 1.27 1.42
C GLU A 103 -1.19 1.07 2.90
N VAL A 104 0.03 1.47 3.27
CA VAL A 104 0.42 1.55 4.68
C VAL A 104 -0.30 2.76 5.28
N THR A 105 -1.29 2.50 6.11
CA THR A 105 -2.06 3.56 6.79
C THR A 105 -1.53 3.87 8.19
N GLU A 106 -0.70 2.98 8.73
CA GLU A 106 -0.16 3.08 10.07
C GLU A 106 1.21 2.41 10.16
N ILE A 107 2.10 2.96 10.98
CA ILE A 107 3.35 2.34 11.39
C ILE A 107 3.45 2.31 12.91
N GLU A 108 4.03 1.24 13.43
CA GLU A 108 4.45 1.12 14.82
C GLU A 108 5.98 1.06 14.88
N SER A 109 6.58 1.78 15.81
CA SER A 109 8.02 1.88 15.96
C SER A 109 8.40 2.23 17.39
N THR A 110 9.68 2.45 17.61
CA THR A 110 10.24 2.92 18.87
C THR A 110 11.01 4.21 18.62
N ILE A 111 10.93 5.17 19.55
CA ILE A 111 11.70 6.41 19.49
C ILE A 111 13.17 6.10 19.75
N SER A 112 14.03 6.35 18.79
CA SER A 112 15.50 6.18 18.89
C SER A 112 16.23 7.48 19.20
N GLY A 113 15.59 8.63 18.98
CA GLY A 113 16.17 9.94 19.28
C GLY A 113 15.12 11.02 19.42
N ILE A 114 15.45 12.08 20.15
CA ILE A 114 14.58 13.23 20.36
C ILE A 114 15.43 14.50 20.26
N ARG A 115 14.90 15.48 19.56
CA ARG A 115 15.43 16.85 19.58
C ARG A 115 14.27 17.85 19.65
N THR A 116 14.57 19.06 20.05
CA THR A 116 13.62 20.18 19.97
C THR A 116 13.89 20.96 18.70
N ALA A 117 12.86 21.29 17.96
CA ALA A 117 12.93 22.18 16.81
C ALA A 117 12.99 23.64 17.26
N ASP A 118 13.30 24.56 16.34
CA ASP A 118 13.44 25.99 16.63
C ASP A 118 12.17 26.64 17.19
N ASP A 119 11.01 26.07 16.87
CA ASP A 119 9.69 26.48 17.39
C ASP A 119 9.34 25.83 18.74
N GLY A 120 10.27 25.15 19.37
CA GLY A 120 10.08 24.46 20.65
C GLY A 120 9.35 23.13 20.58
N MET A 121 8.92 22.68 19.40
CA MET A 121 8.20 21.41 19.21
C MET A 121 9.16 20.22 19.17
N PRO A 122 8.79 19.07 19.75
CA PRO A 122 9.61 17.88 19.71
C PRO A 122 9.69 17.28 18.31
N VAL A 123 10.87 16.78 17.96
CA VAL A 123 11.12 15.96 16.78
C VAL A 123 11.57 14.60 17.24
N PHE A 124 10.84 13.58 16.83
CA PHE A 124 11.14 12.18 17.12
C PHE A 124 11.95 11.59 15.98
N THR A 125 13.03 10.91 16.26
CA THR A 125 13.66 9.96 15.34
C THR A 125 13.17 8.58 15.73
N ILE A 126 12.66 7.80 14.80
CA ILE A 126 12.18 6.44 15.06
C ILE A 126 13.21 5.40 14.60
N ALA A 127 12.99 4.12 14.89
CA ALA A 127 14.00 3.07 14.74
C ALA A 127 14.55 2.92 13.30
N ASP A 128 13.76 3.22 12.28
CA ASP A 128 14.16 3.22 10.85
C ASP A 128 14.92 4.50 10.42
N GLY A 129 15.15 5.44 11.35
CA GLY A 129 15.81 6.72 11.09
C GLY A 129 14.87 7.83 10.62
N ALA A 130 13.60 7.56 10.37
CA ALA A 130 12.63 8.58 9.95
C ALA A 130 12.41 9.61 11.07
N LYS A 131 12.33 10.89 10.68
CA LYS A 131 12.15 12.01 11.61
C LYS A 131 10.73 12.55 11.50
N TRP A 132 10.07 12.72 12.63
CA TRP A 132 8.71 13.20 12.74
C TRP A 132 8.64 14.37 13.71
N LYS A 133 8.15 15.51 13.24
CA LYS A 133 7.98 16.71 14.05
C LYS A 133 6.53 16.81 14.53
N GLN A 134 6.33 17.05 15.82
CA GLN A 134 5.03 17.44 16.33
C GLN A 134 4.68 18.84 15.83
N THR A 135 3.46 19.01 15.31
CA THR A 135 2.97 20.31 14.79
C THR A 135 1.85 20.88 15.64
N GLU A 136 1.07 20.03 16.28
CA GLU A 136 -0.07 20.45 17.12
C GLU A 136 -0.29 19.46 18.26
N GLY A 137 -1.01 19.92 19.26
CA GLY A 137 -1.41 19.11 20.42
C GLY A 137 -0.60 19.39 21.67
N ARG A 138 -0.92 18.68 22.74
CA ARG A 138 -0.21 18.82 24.02
C ARG A 138 1.18 18.22 23.94
N ASN A 139 2.13 18.74 24.73
CA ASN A 139 3.43 18.11 24.83
C ASN A 139 3.27 16.68 25.37
N VAL A 140 3.81 15.72 24.65
CA VAL A 140 3.74 14.28 24.97
C VAL A 140 4.92 13.80 25.82
N TYR A 141 5.89 14.70 26.12
CA TYR A 141 7.11 14.37 26.90
C TYR A 141 7.73 13.03 26.50
N PRO A 142 8.14 12.89 25.25
CA PRO A 142 8.66 11.64 24.71
C PRO A 142 9.98 11.28 25.38
N LYS A 143 10.29 9.99 25.45
CA LYS A 143 11.59 9.47 25.86
C LYS A 143 12.13 8.52 24.80
N VAL A 144 13.46 8.44 24.69
CA VAL A 144 14.09 7.38 23.89
C VAL A 144 13.69 6.03 24.47
N GLY A 145 13.28 5.10 23.61
CA GLY A 145 12.72 3.81 24.00
C GLY A 145 11.19 3.78 24.07
N ASP A 146 10.51 4.93 24.06
CA ASP A 146 9.04 4.93 24.08
C ASP A 146 8.47 4.34 22.77
N PRO A 147 7.44 3.49 22.84
CA PRO A 147 6.72 3.03 21.67
C PRO A 147 5.93 4.20 21.07
N ILE A 148 5.96 4.29 19.74
CA ILE A 148 5.25 5.28 18.96
C ILE A 148 4.44 4.59 17.86
N ARG A 149 3.18 5.00 17.71
CA ARG A 149 2.29 4.60 16.63
C ARG A 149 1.93 5.83 15.83
N ILE A 150 2.20 5.82 14.53
CA ILE A 150 1.90 6.94 13.63
C ILE A 150 0.92 6.44 12.57
N ARG A 151 -0.21 7.12 12.44
CA ARG A 151 -1.28 6.77 11.51
C ARG A 151 -1.61 7.92 10.58
N LYS A 152 -2.01 7.61 9.37
CA LYS A 152 -2.58 8.56 8.43
C LYS A 152 -3.89 9.09 8.98
N ALA A 153 -4.11 10.38 8.86
CA ALA A 153 -5.34 11.05 9.26
C ALA A 153 -5.96 11.75 8.04
N THR A 154 -7.07 12.44 8.24
CA THR A 154 -7.76 13.17 7.18
C THR A 154 -6.87 14.24 6.57
N LEU A 155 -7.13 14.57 5.29
CA LEU A 155 -6.46 15.64 4.55
C LEU A 155 -4.93 15.49 4.46
N GLY A 156 -4.43 14.25 4.40
CA GLY A 156 -2.99 13.97 4.25
C GLY A 156 -2.14 14.29 5.48
N SER A 157 -2.76 14.50 6.64
CA SER A 157 -2.06 14.69 7.91
C SER A 157 -1.75 13.36 8.60
N TYR A 158 -0.92 13.39 9.65
CA TYR A 158 -0.55 12.23 10.44
C TYR A 158 -0.77 12.50 11.93
N MET A 159 -1.15 11.45 12.66
CA MET A 159 -1.35 11.49 14.10
C MET A 159 -0.43 10.48 14.77
N ALA A 160 0.31 10.89 15.79
CA ALA A 160 1.18 10.04 16.58
C ALA A 160 0.64 9.83 17.99
N ASN A 161 0.62 8.58 18.45
CA ASN A 161 0.44 8.22 19.84
C ASN A 161 1.80 7.78 20.40
N VAL A 162 2.32 8.49 21.37
CA VAL A 162 3.56 8.15 22.08
C VAL A 162 3.19 7.50 23.40
N ASN A 163 3.72 6.31 23.66
CA ASN A 163 3.52 5.55 24.89
C ASN A 163 2.03 5.42 25.28
N LYS A 164 1.17 5.16 24.27
CA LYS A 164 -0.30 5.03 24.40
C LYS A 164 -1.02 6.30 24.92
N ARG A 165 -0.36 7.46 24.94
CA ARG A 165 -0.97 8.73 25.33
C ARG A 165 -1.86 9.29 24.22
N ALA A 166 -2.51 10.44 24.50
CA ALA A 166 -3.34 11.12 23.52
C ALA A 166 -2.58 11.39 22.21
N ALA A 167 -3.27 11.25 21.09
CA ALA A 167 -2.68 11.49 19.79
C ALA A 167 -2.34 12.96 19.59
N VAL A 168 -1.20 13.22 18.99
CA VAL A 168 -0.74 14.55 18.57
C VAL A 168 -0.51 14.58 17.07
N ARG A 169 -0.70 15.74 16.45
CA ARG A 169 -0.45 15.88 15.01
C ARG A 169 1.06 15.94 14.76
N VAL A 170 1.47 15.21 13.75
CA VAL A 170 2.88 15.15 13.35
C VAL A 170 3.03 15.30 11.84
N THR A 171 4.20 15.73 11.40
CA THR A 171 4.61 15.74 10.01
C THR A 171 5.97 15.05 9.88
N ARG A 172 6.19 14.35 8.76
CA ARG A 172 7.48 13.77 8.45
C ARG A 172 8.44 14.85 7.97
N LEU A 173 9.69 14.81 8.44
CA LEU A 173 10.78 15.66 7.96
C LEU A 173 11.62 14.88 6.93
N ASN A 174 12.11 15.59 5.95
CA ASN A 174 13.06 15.08 4.94
C ASN A 174 14.45 14.89 5.51
#